data_5f36480127dd0503bc9ebd0115ff0bfe
#
_entry.id   5f36480127dd0503bc9ebd0115ff0bfe
#
_cell.length_a   1.000
_cell.length_b   1.000
_cell.length_c   1.000
_cell.angle_alpha   90.00
_cell.angle_beta   90.00
_cell.angle_gamma   90.00
#
_symmetry.space_group_name_H-M   'P 1'
#
loop_
_entity.id
_entity.type
_entity.pdbx_description
1 polymer ?
#
loop_
_entity_poly.entity_id
_entity_poly.type
_entity_poly.pdbx_seq_one_letter_code
_entity_poly.pdbx_strand_id
1 'polypeptide(L)'
;LVYLCDELTIRAEADDKSAQVATVPSGQLVMIRDATVDESCQVWEKVSADVSGKVYEGYIPRDNLACSDERFLEWEELYGMNPGAAAMLTAENGSVNYADIEQFPESYQPALRVLKEKHPNWTFVRQNTNLDFQTAIHNELQGGRSLVYKTYGDYCKEGQHSPGWYFASEDILKLYMDPRNSLHENAIFQFEQLTYNESYHTQAAVESFLGTTFMNSSRPAPKNDITFAVIFWSVGAEQKISPFHLAARVLQEQGQGTSPLISGTYPGYEGYYNYFNIGASGRTNEEIYVNGLTYAKNAGWHDTYFSVLGGAKILAERYIWKGQDTLYLQKYN
;
A
#
# COMPACT_ATOMS: atom_id res chain seq x y z
N LEU A 1 8.31 -9.29 7.38
CA LEU A 1 8.72 -10.64 7.80
C LEU A 1 8.80 -11.53 6.57
N VAL A 2 9.86 -12.28 6.42
CA VAL A 2 10.09 -13.20 5.30
C VAL A 2 10.55 -14.53 5.84
N TYR A 3 10.05 -15.62 5.28
CA TYR A 3 10.57 -16.94 5.55
C TYR A 3 11.78 -17.24 4.69
N LEU A 4 12.78 -17.88 5.26
CA LEU A 4 13.94 -18.36 4.53
C LEU A 4 13.65 -19.74 3.94
N CYS A 5 13.89 -19.91 2.65
CA CYS A 5 13.78 -21.21 2.00
C CYS A 5 15.03 -22.07 2.23
N ASP A 6 16.18 -21.43 2.41
CA ASP A 6 17.46 -22.09 2.67
C ASP A 6 18.07 -21.61 3.99
N GLU A 7 19.02 -22.36 4.50
CA GLU A 7 19.89 -21.88 5.55
C GLU A 7 20.73 -20.71 5.04
N LEU A 8 20.71 -19.59 5.75
CA LEU A 8 21.41 -18.38 5.36
C LEU A 8 22.34 -17.87 6.44
N THR A 9 23.42 -17.24 6.01
CA THR A 9 24.37 -16.56 6.90
C THR A 9 24.03 -15.07 6.98
N ILE A 10 23.77 -14.57 8.19
CA ILE A 10 23.74 -13.14 8.48
C ILE A 10 25.16 -12.62 8.52
N ARG A 11 25.44 -11.58 7.75
CA ARG A 11 26.72 -10.88 7.67
C ARG A 11 26.72 -9.61 8.50
N ALA A 12 27.89 -9.20 9.00
CA ALA A 12 28.03 -7.97 9.78
C ALA A 12 27.82 -6.70 8.93
N GLU A 13 28.22 -6.75 7.67
CA GLU A 13 28.08 -5.69 6.68
C GLU A 13 27.52 -6.26 5.37
N ALA A 14 27.07 -5.39 4.47
CA ALA A 14 26.55 -5.76 3.15
C ALA A 14 27.69 -6.16 2.19
N ASP A 15 28.40 -7.22 2.54
CA ASP A 15 29.54 -7.75 1.81
C ASP A 15 29.72 -9.24 2.13
N ASP A 16 29.85 -10.06 1.10
CA ASP A 16 30.06 -11.52 1.22
C ASP A 16 31.34 -11.91 2.02
N LYS A 17 32.30 -11.00 2.06
CA LYS A 17 33.57 -11.20 2.79
C LYS A 17 33.52 -10.70 4.22
N SER A 18 32.45 -10.02 4.61
CA SER A 18 32.31 -9.52 5.98
C SER A 18 32.11 -10.66 6.98
N ALA A 19 32.34 -10.37 8.26
CA ALA A 19 32.26 -11.37 9.32
C ALA A 19 30.87 -12.01 9.39
N GLN A 20 30.82 -13.30 9.58
CA GLN A 20 29.58 -14.02 9.88
C GLN A 20 29.10 -13.67 11.29
N VAL A 21 27.83 -13.26 11.41
CA VAL A 21 27.18 -12.92 12.68
C VAL A 21 26.40 -14.13 13.22
N ALA A 22 25.64 -14.78 12.37
CA ALA A 22 24.86 -15.97 12.70
C ALA A 22 24.53 -16.76 11.44
N THR A 23 24.21 -18.05 11.61
CA THR A 23 23.54 -18.86 10.61
C THR A 23 22.07 -18.97 10.99
N VAL A 24 21.17 -18.68 10.08
CA VAL A 24 19.73 -18.77 10.25
C VAL A 24 19.24 -20.00 9.50
N PRO A 25 18.63 -20.97 10.19
CA PRO A 25 18.16 -22.19 9.55
C PRO A 25 17.03 -21.91 8.56
N SER A 26 16.87 -22.79 7.58
CA SER A 26 15.72 -22.82 6.70
C SER A 26 14.41 -22.85 7.51
N GLY A 27 13.38 -22.18 7.03
CA GLY A 27 12.10 -22.07 7.72
C GLY A 27 12.05 -21.02 8.82
N GLN A 28 13.16 -20.35 9.11
CA GLN A 28 13.17 -19.29 10.11
C GLN A 28 12.56 -18.01 9.58
N LEU A 29 11.74 -17.36 10.39
CA LEU A 29 11.19 -16.05 10.11
C LEU A 29 12.24 -14.96 10.38
N VAL A 30 12.51 -14.11 9.40
CA VAL A 30 13.38 -12.94 9.56
C VAL A 30 12.60 -11.65 9.35
N MET A 31 12.96 -10.62 10.08
CA MET A 31 12.38 -9.29 9.95
C MET A 31 13.31 -8.41 9.14
N ILE A 32 12.87 -7.97 7.97
CA ILE A 32 13.59 -6.97 7.18
C ILE A 32 13.44 -5.60 7.86
N ARG A 33 14.56 -4.91 8.02
CA ARG A 33 14.65 -3.58 8.65
C ARG A 33 14.96 -2.49 7.66
N ASP A 34 15.87 -2.75 6.72
CA ASP A 34 16.39 -1.78 5.75
C ASP A 34 17.03 -2.54 4.59
N ALA A 35 17.37 -1.83 3.51
CA ALA A 35 18.08 -2.35 2.37
C ALA A 35 19.25 -1.44 1.98
N THR A 36 20.34 -2.03 1.48
CA THR A 36 21.48 -1.31 0.93
C THR A 36 22.03 -2.01 -0.31
N VAL A 37 22.87 -1.33 -1.05
CA VAL A 37 23.50 -1.85 -2.28
C VAL A 37 25.01 -1.81 -2.09
N ASP A 38 25.69 -2.91 -2.37
CA ASP A 38 27.15 -2.96 -2.33
C ASP A 38 27.79 -2.40 -3.62
N GLU A 39 29.14 -2.39 -3.67
CA GLU A 39 29.90 -1.88 -4.82
C GLU A 39 29.67 -2.69 -6.11
N SER A 40 29.19 -3.93 -6.00
CA SER A 40 28.84 -4.79 -7.15
C SER A 40 27.41 -4.62 -7.62
N CYS A 41 26.66 -3.68 -7.06
CA CYS A 41 25.24 -3.47 -7.28
C CYS A 41 24.33 -4.61 -6.78
N GLN A 42 24.81 -5.46 -5.88
CA GLN A 42 23.99 -6.44 -5.20
C GLN A 42 23.18 -5.77 -4.09
N VAL A 43 21.90 -6.09 -4.01
CA VAL A 43 21.01 -5.61 -2.95
C VAL A 43 21.12 -6.52 -1.73
N TRP A 44 21.32 -5.91 -0.57
CA TRP A 44 21.39 -6.56 0.73
C TRP A 44 20.26 -6.06 1.61
N GLU A 45 19.58 -6.99 2.27
CA GLU A 45 18.59 -6.68 3.28
C GLU A 45 19.21 -6.69 4.67
N LYS A 46 19.03 -5.58 5.40
CA LYS A 46 19.31 -5.57 6.82
C LYS A 46 18.19 -6.30 7.55
N VAL A 47 18.54 -7.37 8.22
CA VAL A 47 17.58 -8.28 8.86
C VAL A 47 17.81 -8.39 10.35
N SER A 48 16.75 -8.77 11.05
CA SER A 48 16.76 -9.19 12.45
C SER A 48 16.11 -10.57 12.54
N ALA A 49 16.79 -11.54 13.11
CA ALA A 49 16.32 -12.92 13.28
C ALA A 49 16.51 -13.41 14.72
N ASP A 50 15.49 -14.07 15.24
CA ASP A 50 15.61 -14.79 16.51
C ASP A 50 16.04 -16.23 16.22
N VAL A 51 17.24 -16.58 16.62
CA VAL A 51 17.78 -17.94 16.50
C VAL A 51 17.96 -18.51 17.89
N SER A 52 17.12 -19.47 18.24
CA SER A 52 17.14 -20.15 19.55
C SER A 52 17.04 -19.21 20.76
N GLY A 53 16.19 -18.18 20.67
CA GLY A 53 15.94 -17.22 21.76
C GLY A 53 16.97 -16.09 21.85
N LYS A 54 17.84 -15.97 20.84
CA LYS A 54 18.79 -14.87 20.73
C LYS A 54 18.59 -14.13 19.42
N VAL A 55 18.39 -12.81 19.51
CA VAL A 55 18.22 -11.94 18.34
C VAL A 55 19.58 -11.56 17.76
N TYR A 56 19.72 -11.77 16.46
CA TYR A 56 20.89 -11.37 15.68
C TYR A 56 20.45 -10.36 14.62
N GLU A 57 21.29 -9.37 14.35
CA GLU A 57 21.09 -8.37 13.32
C GLU A 57 22.27 -8.35 12.37
N GLY A 58 22.01 -8.06 11.10
CA GLY A 58 23.03 -7.97 10.06
C GLY A 58 22.41 -7.99 8.67
N TYR A 59 23.16 -8.44 7.69
CA TYR A 59 22.80 -8.35 6.28
C TYR A 59 22.71 -9.71 5.62
N ILE A 60 21.72 -9.89 4.74
CA ILE A 60 21.54 -11.06 3.89
C ILE A 60 21.32 -10.59 2.47
N PRO A 61 21.93 -11.21 1.43
CA PRO A 61 21.62 -10.90 0.04
C PRO A 61 20.13 -11.07 -0.24
N ARG A 62 19.52 -10.10 -0.90
CA ARG A 62 18.07 -10.08 -1.21
C ARG A 62 17.64 -11.31 -2.00
N ASP A 63 18.45 -11.76 -2.96
CA ASP A 63 18.14 -12.89 -3.83
C ASP A 63 17.91 -14.19 -3.04
N ASN A 64 18.49 -14.29 -1.86
CA ASN A 64 18.34 -15.44 -0.97
C ASN A 64 17.04 -15.39 -0.13
N LEU A 65 16.31 -14.27 -0.15
CA LEU A 65 15.03 -14.11 0.56
C LEU A 65 13.82 -14.42 -0.32
N ALA A 66 14.00 -14.45 -1.65
CA ALA A 66 12.92 -14.74 -2.60
C ALA A 66 12.78 -16.26 -2.76
N CYS A 67 11.65 -16.81 -2.33
CA CYS A 67 11.28 -18.18 -2.64
C CYS A 67 10.51 -18.25 -3.96
N SER A 68 10.90 -19.19 -4.84
CA SER A 68 10.03 -19.60 -5.94
C SER A 68 8.84 -20.39 -5.38
N ASP A 69 7.73 -20.47 -6.14
CA ASP A 69 6.57 -21.25 -5.73
C ASP A 69 6.93 -22.72 -5.44
N GLU A 70 7.80 -23.32 -6.28
CA GLU A 70 8.26 -24.70 -6.09
C GLU A 70 9.08 -24.87 -4.80
N ARG A 71 10.02 -23.97 -4.55
CA ARG A 71 10.82 -24.00 -3.30
C ARG A 71 9.98 -23.74 -2.06
N PHE A 72 8.94 -22.90 -2.20
CA PHE A 72 7.99 -22.66 -1.12
C PHE A 72 7.18 -23.92 -0.78
N LEU A 73 6.72 -24.67 -1.78
CA LEU A 73 6.01 -25.93 -1.61
C LEU A 73 6.91 -27.01 -0.99
N GLU A 74 8.16 -27.13 -1.43
CA GLU A 74 9.16 -28.01 -0.81
C GLU A 74 9.40 -27.64 0.66
N TRP A 75 9.45 -26.36 0.94
CA TRP A 75 9.61 -25.88 2.31
C TRP A 75 8.38 -26.18 3.17
N GLU A 76 7.16 -25.99 2.64
CA GLU A 76 5.92 -26.34 3.33
C GLU A 76 5.81 -27.84 3.60
N GLU A 77 6.23 -28.69 2.68
CA GLU A 77 6.29 -30.14 2.83
C GLU A 77 7.32 -30.58 3.88
N LEU A 78 8.51 -29.97 3.89
CA LEU A 78 9.60 -30.34 4.79
C LEU A 78 9.42 -29.85 6.23
N TYR A 79 8.90 -28.65 6.41
CA TYR A 79 8.84 -28.00 7.72
C TYR A 79 7.43 -27.82 8.25
N GLY A 80 6.41 -28.05 7.42
CA GLY A 80 5.00 -27.76 7.68
C GLY A 80 4.87 -26.36 8.24
N MET A 81 4.12 -25.48 7.66
CA MET A 81 3.92 -24.16 8.27
C MET A 81 3.59 -24.39 9.73
N ASN A 82 4.51 -23.98 10.60
CA ASN A 82 4.54 -24.37 12.00
C ASN A 82 3.11 -24.43 12.60
N PRO A 83 2.49 -25.61 12.70
CA PRO A 83 1.14 -25.75 13.28
C PRO A 83 1.13 -25.27 14.73
N GLY A 84 2.33 -25.15 15.36
CA GLY A 84 2.49 -24.66 16.70
C GLY A 84 2.23 -23.17 16.88
N ALA A 85 2.55 -22.33 15.90
CA ALA A 85 2.18 -20.91 15.98
C ALA A 85 0.67 -20.70 15.79
N ALA A 86 0.08 -21.47 14.87
CA ALA A 86 -1.37 -21.50 14.70
C ALA A 86 -2.10 -22.14 15.90
N ALA A 87 -1.56 -23.21 16.45
CA ALA A 87 -2.14 -23.90 17.60
C ALA A 87 -2.07 -23.10 18.91
N MET A 88 -1.09 -22.22 19.10
CA MET A 88 -1.04 -21.33 20.27
C MET A 88 -2.10 -20.23 20.26
N LEU A 89 -2.56 -19.80 19.08
CA LEU A 89 -3.61 -18.77 18.95
C LEU A 89 -5.03 -19.36 18.96
N THR A 90 -5.20 -20.66 18.74
CA THR A 90 -6.51 -21.33 18.70
C THR A 90 -7.05 -21.75 20.08
N ALA A 91 -6.31 -21.51 21.16
CA ALA A 91 -6.69 -22.02 22.48
C ALA A 91 -7.80 -21.19 23.18
N GLU A 92 -8.17 -20.01 22.69
CA GLU A 92 -9.15 -19.14 23.37
C GLU A 92 -10.34 -18.61 22.54
N ASN A 93 -10.38 -18.77 21.21
CA ASN A 93 -11.55 -18.34 20.43
C ASN A 93 -11.77 -19.24 19.21
N GLY A 94 -13.01 -19.59 18.95
CA GLY A 94 -13.51 -20.53 17.97
C GLY A 94 -12.72 -20.61 16.64
N SER A 95 -12.77 -21.76 15.98
CA SER A 95 -11.98 -22.08 14.78
C SER A 95 -12.00 -20.94 13.75
N VAL A 96 -10.81 -20.40 13.42
CA VAL A 96 -10.65 -19.42 12.34
C VAL A 96 -11.09 -20.06 11.02
N ASN A 97 -11.95 -19.37 10.29
CA ASN A 97 -12.42 -19.85 8.98
C ASN A 97 -11.43 -19.39 7.90
N TYR A 98 -10.82 -20.35 7.19
CA TYR A 98 -9.85 -20.10 6.12
C TYR A 98 -10.42 -20.31 4.70
N ALA A 99 -11.73 -20.52 4.54
CA ALA A 99 -12.35 -20.83 3.26
C ALA A 99 -12.12 -19.75 2.17
N ASP A 100 -11.93 -18.50 2.57
CA ASP A 100 -11.59 -17.40 1.69
C ASP A 100 -10.12 -17.48 1.21
N ILE A 101 -9.21 -18.03 2.04
CA ILE A 101 -7.79 -18.18 1.73
C ILE A 101 -7.54 -19.39 0.81
N GLU A 102 -8.29 -20.46 0.97
CA GLU A 102 -8.16 -21.69 0.14
C GLU A 102 -8.38 -21.44 -1.36
N GLN A 103 -8.97 -20.30 -1.73
CA GLN A 103 -9.15 -19.89 -3.12
C GLN A 103 -7.88 -19.32 -3.76
N PHE A 104 -6.89 -18.95 -2.95
CA PHE A 104 -5.62 -18.39 -3.44
C PHE A 104 -4.66 -19.53 -3.86
N PRO A 105 -3.70 -19.24 -4.76
CA PRO A 105 -2.59 -20.14 -5.02
C PRO A 105 -1.87 -20.49 -3.72
N GLU A 106 -1.34 -21.70 -3.62
CA GLU A 106 -0.71 -22.22 -2.40
C GLU A 106 0.40 -21.32 -1.86
N SER A 107 1.20 -20.71 -2.75
CA SER A 107 2.27 -19.79 -2.38
C SER A 107 1.81 -18.49 -1.67
N TYR A 108 0.52 -18.16 -1.70
CA TYR A 108 -0.05 -17.01 -0.99
C TYR A 108 -0.61 -17.39 0.39
N GLN A 109 -1.11 -18.60 0.52
CA GLN A 109 -1.93 -19.02 1.66
C GLN A 109 -1.21 -18.88 3.02
N PRO A 110 0.08 -19.22 3.16
CA PRO A 110 0.74 -19.12 4.44
C PRO A 110 0.74 -17.72 5.06
N ALA A 111 1.12 -16.72 4.27
CA ALA A 111 1.13 -15.34 4.74
C ALA A 111 -0.28 -14.81 5.04
N LEU A 112 -1.27 -15.19 4.21
CA LEU A 112 -2.67 -14.84 4.43
C LEU A 112 -3.26 -15.50 5.69
N ARG A 113 -2.87 -16.74 6.01
CA ARG A 113 -3.28 -17.40 7.25
C ARG A 113 -2.77 -16.67 8.49
N VAL A 114 -1.51 -16.25 8.50
CA VAL A 114 -0.95 -15.43 9.58
C VAL A 114 -1.73 -14.12 9.78
N LEU A 115 -2.08 -13.45 8.69
CA LEU A 115 -2.91 -12.25 8.75
C LEU A 115 -4.33 -12.54 9.26
N LYS A 116 -4.94 -13.65 8.81
CA LYS A 116 -6.28 -14.06 9.23
C LYS A 116 -6.37 -14.42 10.72
N GLU A 117 -5.34 -15.02 11.27
CA GLU A 117 -5.25 -15.33 12.69
C GLU A 117 -5.18 -14.07 13.55
N LYS A 118 -4.44 -13.06 13.11
CA LYS A 118 -4.36 -11.77 13.78
C LYS A 118 -5.63 -10.93 13.60
N HIS A 119 -6.29 -11.09 12.45
CA HIS A 119 -7.46 -10.31 12.05
C HIS A 119 -8.59 -11.24 11.58
N PRO A 120 -9.25 -12.01 12.47
CA PRO A 120 -10.24 -13.01 12.10
C PRO A 120 -11.42 -12.47 11.30
N ASN A 121 -11.73 -11.19 11.45
CA ASN A 121 -12.82 -10.50 10.76
C ASN A 121 -12.45 -10.01 9.34
N TRP A 122 -11.17 -10.10 8.95
CA TRP A 122 -10.79 -9.74 7.59
C TRP A 122 -11.26 -10.81 6.62
N THR A 123 -11.68 -10.39 5.45
CA THR A 123 -12.04 -11.26 4.33
C THR A 123 -11.04 -11.06 3.21
N PHE A 124 -10.44 -12.16 2.75
CA PHE A 124 -9.51 -12.14 1.63
C PHE A 124 -10.24 -12.53 0.35
N VAL A 125 -10.15 -11.69 -0.67
CA VAL A 125 -10.82 -11.91 -1.97
C VAL A 125 -9.75 -12.09 -3.04
N ARG A 126 -9.73 -13.26 -3.66
CA ARG A 126 -8.84 -13.53 -4.79
C ARG A 126 -9.32 -12.74 -6.01
N GLN A 127 -8.49 -11.84 -6.52
CA GLN A 127 -8.71 -11.13 -7.76
C GLN A 127 -7.80 -11.70 -8.86
N ASN A 128 -8.39 -12.16 -9.94
CA ASN A 128 -7.65 -12.59 -11.12
C ASN A 128 -7.64 -11.46 -12.16
N THR A 129 -6.48 -10.88 -12.38
CA THR A 129 -6.30 -9.79 -13.36
C THR A 129 -6.27 -10.29 -14.79
N ASN A 130 -6.11 -11.60 -15.02
CA ASN A 130 -5.85 -12.23 -16.33
C ASN A 130 -4.61 -11.67 -17.05
N LEU A 131 -3.70 -11.05 -16.31
CA LEU A 131 -2.43 -10.56 -16.81
C LEU A 131 -1.32 -11.55 -16.45
N ASP A 132 -0.47 -11.84 -17.41
CA ASP A 132 0.78 -12.56 -17.17
C ASP A 132 1.77 -11.64 -16.43
N PHE A 133 2.41 -12.16 -15.38
CA PHE A 133 3.30 -11.39 -14.54
C PHE A 133 4.51 -10.84 -15.28
N GLN A 134 5.12 -11.65 -16.17
CA GLN A 134 6.26 -11.20 -16.97
C GLN A 134 5.85 -10.09 -17.96
N THR A 135 4.67 -10.19 -18.52
CA THR A 135 4.11 -9.14 -19.39
C THR A 135 3.87 -7.85 -18.59
N ALA A 136 3.38 -7.94 -17.36
CA ALA A 136 3.19 -6.78 -16.49
C ALA A 136 4.53 -6.11 -16.15
N ILE A 137 5.56 -6.89 -15.79
CA ILE A 137 6.93 -6.40 -15.56
C ILE A 137 7.48 -5.70 -16.80
N HIS A 138 7.35 -6.35 -17.98
CA HIS A 138 7.82 -5.77 -19.24
C HIS A 138 7.16 -4.41 -19.52
N ASN A 139 5.84 -4.31 -19.31
CA ASN A 139 5.10 -3.07 -19.52
C ASN A 139 5.53 -1.96 -18.55
N GLU A 140 5.79 -2.28 -17.30
CA GLU A 140 6.25 -1.32 -16.27
C GLU A 140 7.68 -0.82 -16.55
N LEU A 141 8.53 -1.64 -17.18
CA LEU A 141 9.87 -1.22 -17.62
C LEU A 141 9.81 -0.22 -18.79
N GLN A 142 8.73 -0.22 -19.58
CA GLN A 142 8.64 0.65 -20.75
C GLN A 142 8.44 2.12 -20.35
N GLY A 143 9.15 3.01 -21.06
CA GLY A 143 8.96 4.46 -20.92
C GLY A 143 9.58 5.08 -19.69
N GLY A 144 10.39 4.37 -18.92
CA GLY A 144 11.12 4.91 -17.77
C GLY A 144 10.20 5.46 -16.68
N ARG A 145 9.05 4.81 -16.45
CA ARG A 145 8.04 5.27 -15.46
C ARG A 145 8.40 4.89 -14.03
N SER A 146 9.00 3.72 -13.86
CA SER A 146 9.33 3.18 -12.54
C SER A 146 10.69 3.71 -12.08
N LEU A 147 10.66 4.51 -11.02
CA LEU A 147 11.85 5.13 -10.46
C LEU A 147 12.05 4.66 -9.01
N VAL A 148 13.31 4.49 -8.63
CA VAL A 148 13.73 4.23 -7.25
C VAL A 148 14.66 5.32 -6.75
N TYR A 149 14.49 5.71 -5.51
CA TYR A 149 15.43 6.63 -4.88
C TYR A 149 16.68 5.87 -4.44
N LYS A 150 17.85 6.49 -4.53
CA LYS A 150 19.17 5.87 -4.29
C LYS A 150 19.31 5.09 -2.98
N THR A 151 18.48 5.37 -1.97
CA THR A 151 18.51 4.67 -0.69
C THR A 151 17.67 3.39 -0.66
N TYR A 152 16.88 3.11 -1.71
CA TYR A 152 15.86 2.05 -1.67
C TYR A 152 16.06 0.94 -2.69
N GLY A 153 17.08 0.99 -3.53
CA GLY A 153 17.09 -0.03 -4.51
C GLY A 153 18.31 -0.19 -5.41
N ASP A 154 18.24 -1.16 -6.26
CA ASP A 154 19.19 -1.51 -7.27
C ASP A 154 19.15 -0.51 -8.43
N TYR A 155 19.64 0.68 -8.18
CA TYR A 155 19.69 1.78 -9.15
C TYR A 155 20.91 1.71 -10.08
N CYS A 156 21.91 0.91 -9.71
CA CYS A 156 23.20 0.92 -10.39
C CYS A 156 23.13 0.43 -11.84
N LYS A 157 22.16 -0.44 -12.16
CA LYS A 157 22.07 -1.11 -13.44
C LYS A 157 21.33 -0.29 -14.50
N GLU A 158 20.39 0.56 -14.10
CA GLU A 158 19.43 1.16 -15.02
C GLU A 158 19.70 2.64 -15.34
N GLY A 159 20.71 3.24 -14.68
CA GLY A 159 21.09 4.62 -14.90
C GLY A 159 20.23 5.63 -14.15
N GLN A 160 20.73 6.85 -14.07
CA GLN A 160 20.12 7.95 -13.33
C GLN A 160 19.12 8.71 -14.19
N HIS A 161 17.91 8.89 -13.67
CA HIS A 161 16.87 9.74 -14.28
C HIS A 161 17.05 11.21 -13.88
N SER A 162 17.25 11.49 -12.60
CA SER A 162 17.44 12.82 -12.03
C SER A 162 18.20 12.72 -10.70
N PRO A 163 18.69 13.80 -10.11
CA PRO A 163 19.46 13.73 -8.88
C PRO A 163 18.79 12.91 -7.79
N GLY A 164 19.41 11.78 -7.44
CA GLY A 164 18.92 10.82 -6.44
C GLY A 164 17.84 9.84 -6.91
N TRP A 165 17.36 9.93 -8.16
CA TRP A 165 16.36 9.04 -8.72
C TRP A 165 16.94 8.24 -9.90
N TYR A 166 16.70 6.95 -9.90
CA TYR A 166 17.23 6.01 -10.88
C TYR A 166 16.08 5.18 -11.47
N PHE A 167 16.26 4.73 -12.70
CA PHE A 167 15.32 3.78 -13.30
C PHE A 167 15.37 2.46 -12.54
N ALA A 168 14.22 1.91 -12.22
CA ALA A 168 14.11 0.62 -11.54
C ALA A 168 14.61 -0.51 -12.45
N SER A 169 15.42 -1.41 -11.92
CA SER A 169 15.78 -2.65 -12.61
C SER A 169 14.59 -3.61 -12.66
N GLU A 170 14.68 -4.61 -13.55
CA GLU A 170 13.67 -5.67 -13.63
C GLU A 170 13.52 -6.43 -12.32
N ASP A 171 14.63 -6.72 -11.63
CA ASP A 171 14.61 -7.44 -10.34
C ASP A 171 13.92 -6.61 -9.24
N ILE A 172 14.17 -5.32 -9.21
CA ILE A 172 13.48 -4.41 -8.29
C ILE A 172 11.97 -4.36 -8.58
N LEU A 173 11.59 -4.32 -9.85
CA LEU A 173 10.17 -4.36 -10.22
C LEU A 173 9.52 -5.68 -9.82
N LYS A 174 10.16 -6.82 -10.08
CA LYS A 174 9.67 -8.13 -9.64
C LYS A 174 9.45 -8.17 -8.14
N LEU A 175 10.40 -7.64 -7.36
CA LEU A 175 10.27 -7.60 -5.91
C LEU A 175 9.05 -6.80 -5.46
N TYR A 176 8.85 -5.59 -5.99
CA TYR A 176 7.75 -4.72 -5.57
C TYR A 176 6.40 -5.10 -6.18
N MET A 177 6.39 -5.73 -7.34
CA MET A 177 5.17 -6.15 -8.02
C MET A 177 4.71 -7.55 -7.62
N ASP A 178 5.55 -8.39 -7.03
CA ASP A 178 5.08 -9.68 -6.50
C ASP A 178 4.26 -9.45 -5.22
N PRO A 179 2.93 -9.72 -5.25
CA PRO A 179 2.08 -9.47 -4.09
C PRO A 179 2.51 -10.21 -2.83
N ARG A 180 3.16 -11.38 -2.98
CA ARG A 180 3.59 -12.22 -1.85
C ARG A 180 4.58 -11.49 -0.93
N ASN A 181 5.39 -10.59 -1.49
CA ASN A 181 6.34 -9.79 -0.72
C ASN A 181 5.67 -8.71 0.15
N SER A 182 4.37 -8.52 -0.02
CA SER A 182 3.59 -7.48 0.68
C SER A 182 2.45 -8.04 1.53
N LEU A 183 2.35 -9.37 1.69
CA LEU A 183 1.30 -10.02 2.49
C LEU A 183 1.66 -10.01 3.99
N HIS A 184 1.87 -8.82 4.55
CA HIS A 184 2.14 -8.61 5.97
C HIS A 184 1.51 -7.30 6.45
N GLU A 185 1.35 -7.12 7.77
CA GLU A 185 0.59 -6.01 8.37
C GLU A 185 1.02 -4.61 7.91
N ASN A 186 2.30 -4.39 7.63
CA ASN A 186 2.81 -3.08 7.21
C ASN A 186 2.53 -2.74 5.74
N ALA A 187 2.20 -3.73 4.89
CA ALA A 187 2.06 -3.54 3.44
C ALA A 187 0.73 -4.06 2.87
N ILE A 188 -0.03 -4.86 3.61
CA ILE A 188 -1.28 -5.49 3.14
C ILE A 188 -2.33 -4.48 2.68
N PHE A 189 -2.37 -3.29 3.25
CA PHE A 189 -3.38 -2.28 2.94
C PHE A 189 -3.29 -1.72 1.51
N GLN A 190 -2.20 -1.95 0.78
CA GLN A 190 -2.17 -1.63 -0.65
C GLN A 190 -3.13 -2.49 -1.47
N PHE A 191 -3.58 -3.63 -0.91
CA PHE A 191 -4.56 -4.54 -1.52
C PHE A 191 -5.97 -4.33 -0.97
N GLU A 192 -6.20 -3.35 -0.08
CA GLU A 192 -7.54 -3.03 0.39
C GLU A 192 -8.46 -2.73 -0.79
N GLN A 193 -9.65 -3.37 -0.81
CA GLN A 193 -10.64 -3.15 -1.84
C GLN A 193 -11.26 -1.75 -1.69
N LEU A 194 -11.10 -0.92 -2.70
CA LEU A 194 -11.52 0.48 -2.69
C LEU A 194 -12.94 0.69 -3.26
N THR A 195 -13.67 -0.36 -3.57
CA THR A 195 -15.07 -0.31 -3.96
C THR A 195 -15.98 -0.14 -2.73
N TYR A 196 -17.12 0.50 -2.91
CA TYR A 196 -18.13 0.64 -1.85
C TYR A 196 -18.75 -0.71 -1.49
N ASN A 197 -18.85 -0.97 -0.19
CA ASN A 197 -19.58 -2.11 0.36
C ASN A 197 -20.47 -1.66 1.54
N GLU A 198 -21.76 -1.80 1.40
CA GLU A 198 -22.75 -1.33 2.39
C GLU A 198 -22.65 -2.03 3.76
N SER A 199 -22.07 -3.26 3.79
CA SER A 199 -21.99 -4.04 5.03
C SER A 199 -21.06 -3.41 6.08
N TYR A 200 -20.05 -2.63 5.65
CA TYR A 200 -19.09 -2.00 6.56
C TYR A 200 -18.83 -0.50 6.28
N HIS A 201 -19.16 0.00 5.09
CA HIS A 201 -19.09 1.42 4.78
C HIS A 201 -20.35 2.15 5.28
N THR A 202 -20.57 2.11 6.59
CA THR A 202 -21.71 2.82 7.21
C THR A 202 -21.34 4.26 7.54
N GLN A 203 -22.34 5.13 7.65
CA GLN A 203 -22.13 6.52 8.09
C GLN A 203 -21.40 6.58 9.44
N ALA A 204 -21.79 5.75 10.41
CA ALA A 204 -21.17 5.71 11.73
C ALA A 204 -19.69 5.28 11.69
N ALA A 205 -19.34 4.36 10.79
CA ALA A 205 -17.94 3.95 10.60
C ALA A 205 -17.10 5.08 9.99
N VAL A 206 -17.65 5.83 9.02
CA VAL A 206 -16.98 7.02 8.44
C VAL A 206 -16.83 8.11 9.51
N GLU A 207 -17.86 8.35 10.32
CA GLU A 207 -17.80 9.31 11.43
C GLU A 207 -16.70 8.96 12.43
N SER A 208 -16.58 7.68 12.82
CA SER A 208 -15.51 7.18 13.68
C SER A 208 -14.12 7.39 13.04
N PHE A 209 -13.98 7.09 11.75
CA PHE A 209 -12.73 7.30 11.01
C PHE A 209 -12.28 8.76 11.00
N LEU A 210 -13.23 9.70 10.86
CA LEU A 210 -12.97 11.13 10.81
C LEU A 210 -12.75 11.78 12.18
N GLY A 211 -13.02 11.05 13.26
CA GLY A 211 -13.12 11.60 14.63
C GLY A 211 -11.93 12.40 15.12
N THR A 212 -10.72 12.07 14.67
CA THR A 212 -9.48 12.79 15.05
C THR A 212 -8.96 13.75 13.97
N THR A 213 -9.74 13.98 12.92
CA THR A 213 -9.34 14.80 11.77
C THR A 213 -10.01 16.17 11.78
N PHE A 214 -9.60 17.07 10.90
CA PHE A 214 -10.28 18.36 10.70
C PHE A 214 -11.72 18.22 10.16
N MET A 215 -12.08 17.04 9.65
CA MET A 215 -13.38 16.68 9.08
C MET A 215 -14.31 15.98 10.10
N ASN A 216 -13.99 16.03 11.39
CA ASN A 216 -14.83 15.41 12.41
C ASN A 216 -16.26 16.00 12.43
N SER A 217 -17.20 15.23 13.02
CA SER A 217 -18.62 15.55 13.03
C SER A 217 -19.06 16.72 13.92
N SER A 218 -18.10 17.37 14.61
CA SER A 218 -18.43 18.50 15.51
C SER A 218 -18.97 19.74 14.80
N ARG A 219 -18.86 19.80 13.48
CA ARG A 219 -19.33 20.92 12.65
C ARG A 219 -19.87 20.42 11.31
N PRO A 220 -20.90 21.10 10.76
CA PRO A 220 -21.29 20.90 9.37
C PRO A 220 -20.11 21.20 8.42
N ALA A 221 -20.06 20.49 7.29
CA ALA A 221 -19.11 20.79 6.25
C ALA A 221 -19.38 22.19 5.66
N PRO A 222 -18.34 22.94 5.22
CA PRO A 222 -18.51 24.27 4.66
C PRO A 222 -19.55 24.31 3.55
N LYS A 223 -20.48 25.28 3.63
CA LYS A 223 -21.60 25.48 2.70
C LYS A 223 -22.61 24.31 2.63
N ASN A 224 -22.59 23.40 3.59
CA ASN A 224 -23.55 22.31 3.69
C ASN A 224 -24.15 22.27 5.09
N ASP A 225 -25.40 21.81 5.20
CA ASP A 225 -26.07 21.59 6.48
C ASP A 225 -25.82 20.18 7.05
N ILE A 226 -24.92 19.40 6.41
CA ILE A 226 -24.56 18.02 6.75
C ILE A 226 -23.08 17.90 7.08
N THR A 227 -22.70 16.84 7.79
CA THR A 227 -21.32 16.59 8.17
C THR A 227 -20.49 15.99 7.02
N PHE A 228 -19.16 16.07 7.15
CA PHE A 228 -18.25 15.38 6.23
C PHE A 228 -18.52 13.88 6.15
N ALA A 229 -18.87 13.25 7.29
CA ALA A 229 -19.17 11.82 7.31
C ALA A 229 -20.37 11.47 6.43
N VAL A 230 -21.43 12.26 6.46
CA VAL A 230 -22.59 12.08 5.57
C VAL A 230 -22.19 12.29 4.12
N ILE A 231 -21.38 13.31 3.82
CA ILE A 231 -20.91 13.58 2.46
C ILE A 231 -20.10 12.40 1.92
N PHE A 232 -19.05 11.95 2.64
CA PHE A 232 -18.22 10.85 2.17
C PHE A 232 -18.99 9.54 2.04
N TRP A 233 -19.86 9.23 3.00
CA TRP A 233 -20.70 8.04 2.95
C TRP A 233 -21.64 8.06 1.73
N SER A 234 -22.39 9.14 1.52
CA SER A 234 -23.34 9.23 0.41
C SER A 234 -22.65 9.26 -0.96
N VAL A 235 -21.59 10.04 -1.09
CA VAL A 235 -20.79 10.12 -2.32
C VAL A 235 -20.10 8.77 -2.61
N GLY A 236 -19.59 8.09 -1.58
CA GLY A 236 -19.00 6.77 -1.72
C GLY A 236 -20.00 5.75 -2.26
N ALA A 237 -21.21 5.73 -1.71
CA ALA A 237 -22.30 4.87 -2.18
C ALA A 237 -22.74 5.19 -3.62
N GLU A 238 -22.85 6.48 -3.96
CA GLU A 238 -23.22 6.94 -5.29
C GLU A 238 -22.17 6.58 -6.34
N GLN A 239 -20.88 6.87 -6.07
CA GLN A 239 -19.79 6.65 -7.02
C GLN A 239 -19.18 5.25 -6.94
N LYS A 240 -19.71 4.37 -6.07
CA LYS A 240 -19.23 2.98 -5.85
C LYS A 240 -17.77 2.90 -5.42
N ILE A 241 -17.31 3.87 -4.63
CA ILE A 241 -15.94 3.97 -4.10
C ILE A 241 -15.97 3.99 -2.57
N SER A 242 -14.97 3.41 -1.92
CA SER A 242 -14.83 3.42 -0.46
C SER A 242 -14.84 4.84 0.10
N PRO A 243 -15.75 5.18 1.01
CA PRO A 243 -15.77 6.49 1.68
C PRO A 243 -14.51 6.72 2.52
N PHE A 244 -13.88 5.66 3.04
CA PHE A 244 -12.60 5.76 3.74
C PHE A 244 -11.48 6.18 2.81
N HIS A 245 -11.44 5.59 1.59
CA HIS A 245 -10.48 5.99 0.57
C HIS A 245 -10.64 7.46 0.17
N LEU A 246 -11.87 7.91 -0.05
CA LEU A 246 -12.15 9.33 -0.36
C LEU A 246 -11.66 10.25 0.77
N ALA A 247 -11.99 9.92 2.01
CA ALA A 247 -11.59 10.72 3.17
C ALA A 247 -10.06 10.70 3.38
N ALA A 248 -9.41 9.55 3.23
CA ALA A 248 -7.96 9.43 3.32
C ALA A 248 -7.23 10.25 2.24
N ARG A 249 -7.76 10.25 1.00
CA ARG A 249 -7.24 11.10 -0.08
C ARG A 249 -7.35 12.59 0.26
N VAL A 250 -8.50 13.03 0.76
CA VAL A 250 -8.69 14.42 1.20
C VAL A 250 -7.74 14.77 2.35
N LEU A 251 -7.54 13.89 3.31
CA LEU A 251 -6.56 14.09 4.40
C LEU A 251 -5.13 14.22 3.85
N GLN A 252 -4.75 13.39 2.90
CA GLN A 252 -3.44 13.44 2.25
C GLN A 252 -3.23 14.78 1.52
N GLU A 253 -4.24 15.25 0.78
CA GLU A 253 -4.16 16.46 -0.04
C GLU A 253 -4.26 17.75 0.78
N GLN A 254 -5.04 17.76 1.87
CA GLN A 254 -5.37 18.97 2.65
C GLN A 254 -4.70 19.02 4.04
N GLY A 255 -4.05 17.94 4.49
CA GLY A 255 -3.34 17.88 5.77
C GLY A 255 -4.22 18.27 6.94
N GLN A 256 -3.94 19.42 7.57
CA GLN A 256 -4.69 19.93 8.73
C GLN A 256 -5.95 20.73 8.36
N GLY A 257 -6.33 20.78 7.08
CA GLY A 257 -7.53 21.49 6.64
C GLY A 257 -7.39 23.01 6.55
N THR A 258 -6.18 23.52 6.47
CA THR A 258 -5.90 24.97 6.43
C THR A 258 -5.59 25.49 5.02
N SER A 259 -5.70 24.65 4.02
CA SER A 259 -5.39 25.00 2.63
C SER A 259 -6.35 26.08 2.08
N PRO A 260 -5.85 27.09 1.37
CA PRO A 260 -6.68 28.06 0.64
C PRO A 260 -7.65 27.41 -0.36
N LEU A 261 -7.32 26.22 -0.88
CA LEU A 261 -8.15 25.47 -1.83
C LEU A 261 -9.48 24.99 -1.25
N ILE A 262 -9.59 24.92 0.08
CA ILE A 262 -10.80 24.48 0.79
C ILE A 262 -11.36 25.53 1.76
N SER A 263 -10.80 26.74 1.76
CA SER A 263 -11.26 27.83 2.64
C SER A 263 -12.61 28.42 2.23
N GLY A 264 -12.92 28.41 0.95
CA GLY A 264 -14.08 29.10 0.38
C GLY A 264 -14.01 30.62 0.48
N THR A 265 -12.86 31.19 0.82
CA THR A 265 -12.67 32.63 1.03
C THR A 265 -11.50 33.21 0.20
N TYR A 266 -10.93 32.43 -0.71
CA TYR A 266 -9.81 32.89 -1.53
C TYR A 266 -10.28 34.00 -2.48
N PRO A 267 -9.59 35.17 -2.55
CA PRO A 267 -10.01 36.33 -3.34
C PRO A 267 -10.26 35.99 -4.82
N GLY A 268 -11.46 36.30 -5.33
CA GLY A 268 -11.91 36.02 -6.69
C GLY A 268 -12.46 34.59 -6.91
N TYR A 269 -12.42 33.76 -5.89
CA TYR A 269 -12.91 32.37 -5.89
C TYR A 269 -13.75 32.06 -4.64
N GLU A 270 -14.39 33.07 -4.08
CA GLU A 270 -15.20 32.89 -2.88
C GLU A 270 -16.34 31.89 -3.11
N GLY A 271 -16.45 30.93 -2.20
CA GLY A 271 -17.46 29.88 -2.25
C GLY A 271 -17.13 28.70 -3.15
N TYR A 272 -15.90 28.62 -3.69
CA TYR A 272 -15.44 27.43 -4.42
C TYR A 272 -14.44 26.63 -3.57
N TYR A 273 -14.46 25.29 -3.76
CA TYR A 273 -13.71 24.33 -2.94
C TYR A 273 -13.06 23.27 -3.83
N ASN A 274 -11.83 22.87 -3.51
CA ASN A 274 -11.10 21.80 -4.21
C ASN A 274 -10.43 20.86 -3.21
N TYR A 275 -11.16 19.89 -2.71
CA TYR A 275 -10.69 18.98 -1.68
C TYR A 275 -9.64 17.97 -2.17
N PHE A 276 -9.55 17.71 -3.48
CA PHE A 276 -8.63 16.74 -4.07
C PHE A 276 -7.46 17.38 -4.84
N ASN A 277 -7.24 18.68 -4.73
CA ASN A 277 -6.20 19.43 -5.43
C ASN A 277 -6.17 19.21 -6.96
N ILE A 278 -7.30 18.87 -7.57
CA ILE A 278 -7.38 18.58 -9.01
C ILE A 278 -7.14 19.85 -9.80
N GLY A 279 -6.18 19.79 -10.74
CA GLY A 279 -5.76 20.94 -11.51
C GLY A 279 -4.91 21.96 -10.73
N ALA A 280 -4.63 21.71 -9.47
CA ALA A 280 -3.79 22.56 -8.61
C ALA A 280 -2.31 22.35 -8.94
N SER A 281 -1.82 22.98 -9.99
CA SER A 281 -0.43 22.89 -10.45
C SER A 281 0.12 24.28 -10.74
N GLY A 282 1.42 24.47 -10.56
CA GLY A 282 2.07 25.75 -10.78
C GLY A 282 3.52 25.76 -10.24
N ARG A 283 4.22 26.84 -10.48
CA ARG A 283 5.58 27.06 -9.97
C ARG A 283 5.60 27.78 -8.62
N THR A 284 4.51 28.48 -8.32
CA THR A 284 4.31 29.23 -7.07
C THR A 284 3.04 28.73 -6.38
N ASN A 285 2.95 28.95 -5.07
CA ASN A 285 1.73 28.63 -4.32
C ASN A 285 0.50 29.38 -4.86
N GLU A 286 0.69 30.64 -5.28
CA GLU A 286 -0.39 31.44 -5.86
C GLU A 286 -0.93 30.79 -7.15
N GLU A 287 -0.04 30.41 -8.09
CA GLU A 287 -0.42 29.71 -9.30
C GLU A 287 -1.17 28.40 -8.99
N ILE A 288 -0.70 27.63 -8.02
CA ILE A 288 -1.33 26.37 -7.57
C ILE A 288 -2.75 26.62 -7.08
N TYR A 289 -2.95 27.62 -6.22
CA TYR A 289 -4.26 27.94 -5.69
C TYR A 289 -5.20 28.49 -6.77
N VAL A 290 -4.73 29.41 -7.60
CA VAL A 290 -5.52 29.98 -8.69
C VAL A 290 -5.93 28.92 -9.70
N ASN A 291 -5.01 28.04 -10.12
CA ASN A 291 -5.30 26.97 -11.07
C ASN A 291 -6.29 25.95 -10.49
N GLY A 292 -6.07 25.52 -9.24
CA GLY A 292 -6.96 24.57 -8.56
C GLY A 292 -8.37 25.14 -8.33
N LEU A 293 -8.49 26.42 -7.95
CA LEU A 293 -9.80 27.07 -7.76
C LEU A 293 -10.47 27.45 -9.09
N THR A 294 -9.70 27.76 -10.12
CA THR A 294 -10.23 27.90 -11.49
C THR A 294 -10.85 26.60 -11.97
N TYR A 295 -10.17 25.47 -11.72
CA TYR A 295 -10.74 24.15 -12.02
C TYR A 295 -12.05 23.93 -11.25
N ALA A 296 -12.06 24.16 -9.93
CA ALA A 296 -13.26 24.02 -9.09
C ALA A 296 -14.43 24.90 -9.59
N LYS A 297 -14.16 26.15 -9.94
CA LYS A 297 -15.16 27.09 -10.48
C LYS A 297 -15.75 26.59 -11.79
N ASN A 298 -14.91 26.14 -12.71
CA ASN A 298 -15.35 25.63 -14.02
C ASN A 298 -16.13 24.32 -13.88
N ALA A 299 -15.79 23.50 -12.88
CA ALA A 299 -16.47 22.24 -12.55
C ALA A 299 -17.73 22.41 -11.69
N GLY A 300 -18.05 23.65 -11.24
CA GLY A 300 -19.21 23.95 -10.41
C GLY A 300 -19.09 23.47 -8.96
N TRP A 301 -17.89 23.38 -8.41
CA TRP A 301 -17.63 22.92 -7.04
C TRP A 301 -17.82 24.07 -6.02
N HIS A 302 -19.05 24.51 -5.87
CA HIS A 302 -19.42 25.69 -5.06
C HIS A 302 -19.71 25.40 -3.59
N ASP A 303 -19.58 24.15 -3.16
CA ASP A 303 -19.65 23.70 -1.77
C ASP A 303 -18.83 22.43 -1.56
N THR A 304 -18.77 21.94 -0.32
CA THR A 304 -18.01 20.72 0.04
C THR A 304 -18.56 19.49 -0.67
N TYR A 305 -19.89 19.33 -0.73
CA TYR A 305 -20.52 18.16 -1.35
C TYR A 305 -20.14 18.04 -2.82
N PHE A 306 -20.33 19.12 -3.61
CA PHE A 306 -19.98 19.09 -5.04
C PHE A 306 -18.49 18.93 -5.31
N SER A 307 -17.64 19.46 -4.42
CA SER A 307 -16.20 19.24 -4.53
C SER A 307 -15.82 17.79 -4.26
N VAL A 308 -16.38 17.18 -3.22
CA VAL A 308 -16.13 15.76 -2.90
C VAL A 308 -16.72 14.86 -3.98
N LEU A 309 -17.93 15.12 -4.45
CA LEU A 309 -18.58 14.36 -5.52
C LEU A 309 -17.77 14.40 -6.82
N GLY A 310 -17.34 15.60 -7.23
CA GLY A 310 -16.56 15.77 -8.44
C GLY A 310 -15.21 15.08 -8.40
N GLY A 311 -14.50 15.19 -7.26
CA GLY A 311 -13.24 14.48 -7.05
C GLY A 311 -13.41 12.96 -7.03
N ALA A 312 -14.43 12.46 -6.33
CA ALA A 312 -14.77 11.04 -6.27
C ALA A 312 -15.09 10.48 -7.67
N LYS A 313 -15.87 11.20 -8.46
CA LYS A 313 -16.20 10.81 -9.84
C LYS A 313 -14.93 10.64 -10.69
N ILE A 314 -13.99 11.58 -10.61
CA ILE A 314 -12.73 11.52 -11.34
C ILE A 314 -11.91 10.30 -10.92
N LEU A 315 -11.83 9.99 -9.62
CA LEU A 315 -11.14 8.80 -9.12
C LEU A 315 -11.83 7.52 -9.59
N ALA A 316 -13.17 7.47 -9.53
CA ALA A 316 -13.94 6.31 -9.96
C ALA A 316 -13.75 6.05 -11.48
N GLU A 317 -13.89 7.08 -12.32
CA GLU A 317 -13.71 6.98 -13.77
C GLU A 317 -12.29 6.61 -14.20
N ARG A 318 -11.29 7.13 -13.48
CA ARG A 318 -9.88 6.87 -13.82
C ARG A 318 -9.42 5.48 -13.44
N TYR A 319 -9.89 4.95 -12.33
CA TYR A 319 -9.36 3.74 -11.71
C TYR A 319 -10.44 2.70 -11.37
N ILE A 320 -11.34 3.00 -10.43
CA ILE A 320 -12.23 2.02 -9.81
C ILE A 320 -13.13 1.32 -10.84
N TRP A 321 -13.79 2.10 -11.69
CA TRP A 321 -14.68 1.56 -12.73
C TRP A 321 -13.95 0.84 -13.86
N LYS A 322 -12.64 0.90 -13.89
CA LYS A 322 -11.78 0.14 -14.80
C LYS A 322 -11.19 -1.13 -14.18
N GLY A 323 -11.59 -1.44 -12.93
CA GLY A 323 -11.09 -2.60 -12.20
C GLY A 323 -9.77 -2.36 -11.47
N GLN A 324 -9.24 -1.12 -11.44
CA GLN A 324 -8.09 -0.75 -10.61
C GLN A 324 -8.59 -0.29 -9.23
N ASP A 325 -9.17 -1.24 -8.50
CA ASP A 325 -9.90 -1.01 -7.25
C ASP A 325 -9.07 -1.32 -5.99
N THR A 326 -7.75 -1.32 -6.11
CA THR A 326 -6.78 -1.33 -5.02
C THR A 326 -5.67 -0.32 -5.27
N LEU A 327 -4.96 0.16 -4.25
CA LEU A 327 -3.79 1.02 -4.44
C LEU A 327 -2.70 0.33 -5.24
N TYR A 328 -2.54 -0.99 -5.05
CA TYR A 328 -1.63 -1.82 -5.82
C TYR A 328 -1.94 -1.76 -7.33
N LEU A 329 -3.18 -1.99 -7.73
CA LEU A 329 -3.59 -1.95 -9.14
C LEU A 329 -3.57 -0.53 -9.74
N GLN A 330 -3.71 0.50 -8.90
CA GLN A 330 -3.57 1.89 -9.35
C GLN A 330 -2.11 2.29 -9.59
N LYS A 331 -1.19 1.67 -8.86
CA LYS A 331 0.25 1.92 -9.00
C LYS A 331 0.82 1.22 -10.25
N TYR A 332 0.43 -0.02 -10.48
CA TYR A 332 0.91 -0.85 -11.59
C TYR A 332 -0.16 -0.95 -12.66
N ASN A 333 0.05 -0.25 -13.77
CA ASN A 333 -0.95 -0.04 -14.81
C ASN A 333 -0.72 -0.98 -16.01
#